data_68fcbf9802d2ca9f2a4b91e2df9e675e
#
_entry.id   68fcbf9802d2ca9f2a4b91e2df9e675e
#
_cell.length_a   1.000
_cell.length_b   1.000
_cell.length_c   1.000
_cell.angle_alpha   90.00
_cell.angle_beta   90.00
_cell.angle_gamma   90.00
#
_symmetry.space_group_name_H-M   'P 1'
#
loop_
_entity.id
_entity.type
_entity.pdbx_description
1 polymer ?
#
loop_
_entity_poly.entity_id
_entity_poly.type
_entity_poly.pdbx_seq_one_letter_code
_entity_poly.pdbx_strand_id
1 'polypeptide(L)'
;MNATGPLVARWLTLERAPVEAGSLQQATVEVKNAGTATWRTRGTDDGLFIAYHWLDERGNPIVWDGERTPLAQPVAPGTTLRQQIAVRGPIPPGRYRLAVDLVEEQRFWLAELGNAPLEQDVDVLPREAGSARAFLPDDAEPADDWHERARELHQEGYAAVGGAVSARRPSAELAPYAPGGGRHPRFPHPLVCPSLLPPLEPNEEIDGLPAYRPEGDEPWMFDGRMVLRLRSRSGRRRG
;
A
#
# COMPACT_ATOMS: atom_id res chain seq x y z
N MET A 1 30.28 -5.97 13.59
CA MET A 1 30.54 -7.38 13.95
C MET A 1 29.86 -8.24 12.90
N ASN A 2 30.50 -9.27 12.38
CA ASN A 2 29.82 -10.18 11.47
C ASN A 2 28.98 -11.17 12.29
N ALA A 3 27.73 -11.38 11.91
CA ALA A 3 26.87 -12.38 12.54
C ALA A 3 27.52 -13.77 12.45
N THR A 4 27.37 -14.57 13.50
CA THR A 4 27.83 -15.95 13.56
C THR A 4 26.70 -16.81 14.09
N GLY A 5 26.62 -18.06 13.67
CA GLY A 5 25.62 -18.99 14.19
C GLY A 5 24.81 -19.71 13.11
N PRO A 6 23.65 -20.24 13.46
CA PRO A 6 22.84 -21.03 12.52
C PRO A 6 22.18 -20.21 11.41
N LEU A 7 21.75 -18.99 11.73
CA LEU A 7 21.05 -18.11 10.79
C LEU A 7 21.90 -16.89 10.46
N VAL A 8 22.71 -17.01 9.42
CA VAL A 8 23.56 -15.93 8.93
C VAL A 8 23.28 -15.69 7.45
N ALA A 9 22.80 -14.49 7.13
CA ALA A 9 22.52 -14.03 5.78
C ALA A 9 23.67 -13.14 5.27
N ARG A 10 24.11 -13.39 4.04
CA ARG A 10 25.00 -12.49 3.31
C ARG A 10 24.31 -12.06 2.03
N TRP A 11 23.81 -10.85 2.02
CA TRP A 11 23.20 -10.23 0.85
C TRP A 11 24.25 -9.94 -0.22
N LEU A 12 23.88 -10.15 -1.48
CA LEU A 12 24.79 -9.97 -2.62
C LEU A 12 24.29 -8.88 -3.56
N THR A 13 23.03 -8.95 -3.99
CA THR A 13 22.44 -7.99 -4.93
C THR A 13 20.98 -7.67 -4.62
N LEU A 14 20.56 -6.46 -5.01
CA LEU A 14 19.17 -6.03 -5.14
C LEU A 14 19.02 -5.33 -6.48
N GLU A 15 18.24 -5.93 -7.38
CA GLU A 15 17.91 -5.39 -8.70
C GLU A 15 16.42 -5.02 -8.71
N ARG A 16 16.10 -3.81 -9.07
CA ARG A 16 14.71 -3.30 -9.13
C ARG A 16 14.53 -2.28 -10.25
N ALA A 17 13.29 -2.14 -10.73
CA ALA A 17 12.85 -0.99 -11.51
C ALA A 17 12.73 0.29 -10.64
N PRO A 18 12.51 1.48 -11.23
CA PRO A 18 12.08 2.66 -10.48
C PRO A 18 10.85 2.35 -9.63
N VAL A 19 10.80 2.88 -8.41
CA VAL A 19 9.69 2.65 -7.47
C VAL A 19 8.73 3.83 -7.53
N GLU A 20 7.45 3.54 -7.75
CA GLU A 20 6.38 4.52 -7.64
C GLU A 20 5.64 4.38 -6.31
N ALA A 21 5.22 5.51 -5.74
CA ALA A 21 4.50 5.55 -4.47
C ALA A 21 3.22 4.69 -4.52
N GLY A 22 2.98 3.89 -3.49
CA GLY A 22 1.82 3.01 -3.35
C GLY A 22 1.75 1.84 -4.32
N SER A 23 2.62 1.76 -5.34
CA SER A 23 2.61 0.70 -6.35
C SER A 23 3.33 -0.54 -5.86
N LEU A 24 2.75 -1.71 -6.13
CA LEU A 24 3.38 -3.01 -5.86
C LEU A 24 4.23 -3.43 -7.07
N GLN A 25 5.50 -3.69 -6.84
CA GLN A 25 6.47 -4.02 -7.87
C GLN A 25 7.27 -5.26 -7.52
N GLN A 26 7.94 -5.83 -8.52
CA GLN A 26 8.87 -6.93 -8.32
C GLN A 26 10.31 -6.41 -8.26
N ALA A 27 11.06 -6.86 -7.27
CA ALA A 27 12.51 -6.71 -7.19
C ALA A 27 13.15 -8.09 -7.14
N THR A 28 14.40 -8.20 -7.59
CA THR A 28 15.16 -9.45 -7.50
C THR A 28 16.26 -9.30 -6.47
N VAL A 29 16.31 -10.21 -5.53
CA VAL A 29 17.36 -10.28 -4.51
C VAL A 29 18.22 -11.52 -4.68
N GLU A 30 19.48 -11.40 -4.29
CA GLU A 30 20.39 -12.51 -4.18
C GLU A 30 21.01 -12.54 -2.78
N VAL A 31 20.85 -13.67 -2.09
CA VAL A 31 21.31 -13.86 -0.73
C VAL A 31 21.94 -15.22 -0.53
N LYS A 32 23.10 -15.26 0.14
CA LYS A 32 23.80 -16.48 0.51
C LYS A 32 23.49 -16.87 1.95
N ASN A 33 23.15 -18.12 2.17
CA ASN A 33 23.13 -18.68 3.52
C ASN A 33 24.58 -18.91 3.99
N ALA A 34 25.06 -18.01 4.83
CA ALA A 34 26.40 -18.08 5.42
C ALA A 34 26.40 -18.72 6.84
N GLY A 35 25.23 -19.19 7.30
CA GLY A 35 25.06 -19.88 8.57
C GLY A 35 25.33 -21.38 8.48
N THR A 36 24.97 -22.08 9.56
CA THR A 36 25.17 -23.53 9.70
C THR A 36 23.86 -24.34 9.59
N ALA A 37 22.71 -23.67 9.66
CA ALA A 37 21.38 -24.30 9.53
C ALA A 37 20.81 -24.07 8.12
N THR A 38 20.03 -25.04 7.61
CA THR A 38 19.23 -24.85 6.41
C THR A 38 18.06 -23.92 6.70
N TRP A 39 17.89 -22.88 5.90
CA TRP A 39 16.70 -22.03 5.94
C TRP A 39 15.52 -22.77 5.37
N ARG A 40 14.41 -22.78 6.10
CA ARG A 40 13.19 -23.48 5.70
C ARG A 40 12.21 -22.54 5.04
N THR A 41 11.38 -23.10 4.15
CA THR A 41 10.32 -22.36 3.47
C THR A 41 9.02 -22.35 4.32
N ARG A 42 8.05 -21.54 3.90
CA ARG A 42 6.69 -21.55 4.46
C ARG A 42 6.11 -22.98 4.51
N GLY A 43 5.38 -23.26 5.58
CA GLY A 43 4.74 -24.58 5.82
C GLY A 43 5.41 -25.38 6.94
N THR A 44 6.50 -24.87 7.49
CA THR A 44 7.13 -25.32 8.74
C THR A 44 7.00 -24.22 9.79
N ASP A 45 6.96 -24.57 11.08
CA ASP A 45 6.82 -23.61 12.19
C ASP A 45 7.97 -22.60 12.28
N ASP A 46 9.09 -22.86 11.56
CA ASP A 46 10.32 -22.09 11.54
C ASP A 46 10.68 -21.58 10.12
N GLY A 47 9.66 -21.37 9.29
CA GLY A 47 9.86 -20.89 7.90
C GLY A 47 10.24 -19.42 7.83
N LEU A 48 11.30 -19.11 7.05
CA LEU A 48 11.74 -17.74 6.80
C LEU A 48 11.04 -17.13 5.58
N PHE A 49 10.84 -15.81 5.68
CA PHE A 49 10.37 -14.96 4.60
C PHE A 49 11.43 -13.90 4.30
N ILE A 50 11.53 -13.49 3.05
CA ILE A 50 12.18 -12.23 2.71
C ILE A 50 11.14 -11.13 2.85
N ALA A 51 11.48 -10.09 3.58
CA ALA A 51 10.64 -8.93 3.80
C ALA A 51 11.49 -7.66 3.79
N TYR A 52 10.87 -6.51 4.02
CA TYR A 52 11.61 -5.25 3.97
C TYR A 52 11.01 -4.21 4.91
N HIS A 53 11.81 -3.17 5.14
CA HIS A 53 11.40 -1.93 5.79
C HIS A 53 11.65 -0.76 4.85
N TRP A 54 10.86 0.30 4.97
CA TRP A 54 11.17 1.60 4.43
C TRP A 54 11.55 2.54 5.56
N LEU A 55 12.69 3.17 5.41
CA LEU A 55 13.24 4.10 6.39
C LEU A 55 13.34 5.49 5.76
N ASP A 56 13.17 6.55 6.56
CA ASP A 56 13.49 7.90 6.14
C ASP A 56 15.01 8.13 6.08
N GLU A 57 15.44 9.32 5.65
CA GLU A 57 16.87 9.68 5.57
C GLU A 57 17.59 9.67 6.93
N ARG A 58 16.83 9.72 8.04
CA ARG A 58 17.36 9.65 9.40
C ARG A 58 17.41 8.23 9.96
N GLY A 59 16.88 7.26 9.20
CA GLY A 59 16.78 5.86 9.62
C GLY A 59 15.54 5.54 10.45
N ASN A 60 14.55 6.47 10.53
CA ASN A 60 13.30 6.16 11.19
C ASN A 60 12.41 5.29 10.29
N PRO A 61 11.73 4.27 10.83
CA PRO A 61 10.86 3.43 10.04
C PRO A 61 9.59 4.18 9.59
N ILE A 62 9.36 4.22 8.29
CA ILE A 62 8.14 4.71 7.66
C ILE A 62 7.17 3.55 7.42
N VAL A 63 7.70 2.42 6.93
CA VAL A 63 7.01 1.14 6.85
C VAL A 63 7.91 0.11 7.51
N TRP A 64 7.47 -0.43 8.67
CA TRP A 64 8.24 -1.45 9.37
C TRP A 64 7.96 -2.84 8.81
N ASP A 65 6.72 -3.13 8.50
CA ASP A 65 6.26 -4.43 8.02
C ASP A 65 5.90 -4.38 6.54
N GLY A 66 6.91 -4.52 5.66
CA GLY A 66 6.71 -4.67 4.22
C GLY A 66 6.14 -6.04 3.84
N GLU A 67 5.86 -6.23 2.55
CA GLU A 67 5.33 -7.48 2.01
C GLU A 67 6.23 -8.68 2.37
N ARG A 68 5.61 -9.82 2.71
CA ARG A 68 6.31 -11.07 3.00
C ARG A 68 6.38 -11.93 1.76
N THR A 69 7.59 -12.25 1.32
CA THR A 69 7.80 -13.21 0.23
C THR A 69 8.40 -14.50 0.81
N PRO A 70 7.69 -15.64 0.75
CA PRO A 70 8.24 -16.90 1.23
C PRO A 70 9.46 -17.31 0.40
N LEU A 71 10.43 -17.97 1.01
CA LEU A 71 11.55 -18.55 0.27
C LEU A 71 11.03 -19.53 -0.78
N ALA A 72 11.51 -19.41 -2.01
CA ALA A 72 11.09 -20.27 -3.14
C ALA A 72 11.46 -21.74 -2.91
N GLN A 73 12.51 -21.99 -2.14
CA GLN A 73 13.02 -23.32 -1.79
C GLN A 73 13.83 -23.27 -0.50
N PRO A 74 14.05 -24.42 0.19
CA PRO A 74 15.00 -24.47 1.29
C PRO A 74 16.41 -24.08 0.85
N VAL A 75 17.13 -23.31 1.67
CA VAL A 75 18.47 -22.81 1.34
C VAL A 75 19.48 -23.44 2.30
N ALA A 76 20.25 -24.41 1.79
CA ALA A 76 21.27 -25.09 2.58
C ALA A 76 22.46 -24.17 2.91
N PRO A 77 23.22 -24.45 3.99
CA PRO A 77 24.45 -23.74 4.29
C PRO A 77 25.39 -23.62 3.09
N GLY A 78 25.93 -22.44 2.87
CA GLY A 78 26.86 -22.14 1.79
C GLY A 78 26.21 -21.90 0.42
N THR A 79 24.90 -22.17 0.24
CA THR A 79 24.20 -21.94 -1.02
C THR A 79 23.64 -20.53 -1.15
N THR A 80 23.44 -20.10 -2.38
CA THR A 80 22.87 -18.80 -2.73
C THR A 80 21.47 -18.98 -3.29
N LEU A 81 20.55 -18.15 -2.83
CA LEU A 81 19.18 -18.02 -3.36
C LEU A 81 19.11 -16.74 -4.17
N ARG A 82 18.57 -16.83 -5.39
CA ARG A 82 18.13 -15.69 -6.20
C ARG A 82 16.64 -15.83 -6.45
N GLN A 83 15.86 -14.85 -6.04
CA GLN A 83 14.40 -14.85 -6.24
C GLN A 83 13.81 -13.46 -6.34
N GLN A 84 12.61 -13.38 -6.87
CA GLN A 84 11.80 -12.17 -6.88
C GLN A 84 11.10 -12.00 -5.54
N ILE A 85 10.98 -10.73 -5.13
CA ILE A 85 10.21 -10.29 -3.97
C ILE A 85 9.24 -9.21 -4.38
N ALA A 86 8.08 -9.15 -3.72
CA ALA A 86 7.14 -8.06 -3.89
C ALA A 86 7.56 -6.87 -3.01
N VAL A 87 7.61 -5.67 -3.59
CA VAL A 87 7.96 -4.43 -2.89
C VAL A 87 6.93 -3.36 -3.21
N ARG A 88 6.26 -2.84 -2.19
CA ARG A 88 5.34 -1.70 -2.32
C ARG A 88 6.06 -0.42 -1.98
N GLY A 89 5.97 0.59 -2.86
CA GLY A 89 6.51 1.92 -2.62
C GLY A 89 5.82 2.60 -1.44
N PRO A 90 6.55 3.32 -0.56
CA PRO A 90 5.95 4.11 0.51
C PRO A 90 5.18 5.32 -0.04
N ILE A 91 4.31 5.89 0.79
CA ILE A 91 3.54 7.10 0.53
C ILE A 91 3.93 8.14 1.60
N PRO A 92 4.16 9.41 1.19
CA PRO A 92 4.16 10.00 -0.16
C PRO A 92 5.44 9.67 -0.96
N PRO A 93 5.54 10.11 -2.24
CA PRO A 93 6.79 10.05 -2.99
C PRO A 93 7.88 10.86 -2.30
N GLY A 94 9.14 10.45 -2.47
CA GLY A 94 10.28 11.09 -1.79
C GLY A 94 11.51 10.20 -1.76
N ARG A 95 12.50 10.61 -0.98
CA ARG A 95 13.72 9.83 -0.81
C ARG A 95 13.65 8.97 0.44
N TYR A 96 13.90 7.68 0.27
CA TYR A 96 13.83 6.66 1.31
C TYR A 96 14.98 5.69 1.22
N ARG A 97 15.15 4.88 2.26
CA ARG A 97 16.03 3.73 2.26
C ARG A 97 15.20 2.45 2.34
N LEU A 98 15.37 1.58 1.35
CA LEU A 98 14.83 0.22 1.36
C LEU A 98 15.82 -0.67 2.09
N ALA A 99 15.38 -1.31 3.17
CA ALA A 99 16.16 -2.28 3.94
C ALA A 99 15.49 -3.66 3.83
N VAL A 100 16.13 -4.57 3.08
CA VAL A 100 15.62 -5.95 2.90
C VAL A 100 16.25 -6.86 3.95
N ASP A 101 15.44 -7.65 4.60
CA ASP A 101 15.86 -8.59 5.63
C ASP A 101 15.09 -9.92 5.53
N LEU A 102 15.51 -10.89 6.31
CA LEU A 102 14.81 -12.15 6.54
C LEU A 102 14.07 -12.10 7.88
N VAL A 103 12.86 -12.63 7.91
CA VAL A 103 12.02 -12.68 9.11
C VAL A 103 11.48 -14.09 9.34
N GLU A 104 11.53 -14.54 10.58
CA GLU A 104 10.72 -15.66 11.06
C GLU A 104 9.51 -15.07 11.80
N GLU A 105 8.32 -15.30 11.23
CA GLU A 105 7.09 -14.64 11.69
C GLU A 105 6.86 -14.80 13.19
N GLN A 106 6.49 -13.68 13.84
CA GLN A 106 6.20 -13.59 15.27
C GLN A 106 7.38 -13.97 16.19
N ARG A 107 8.59 -14.08 15.65
CA ARG A 107 9.76 -14.44 16.43
C ARG A 107 10.87 -13.40 16.38
N PHE A 108 11.46 -13.15 15.20
CA PHE A 108 12.57 -12.21 15.05
C PHE A 108 12.82 -11.84 13.59
N TRP A 109 13.47 -10.71 13.40
CA TRP A 109 14.18 -10.35 12.17
C TRP A 109 15.65 -10.77 12.29
N LEU A 110 16.27 -11.17 11.17
CA LEU A 110 17.68 -11.57 11.24
C LEU A 110 18.59 -10.42 11.64
N ALA A 111 18.21 -9.18 11.39
CA ALA A 111 18.92 -8.00 11.91
C ALA A 111 19.04 -8.00 13.43
N GLU A 112 18.04 -8.48 14.16
CA GLU A 112 18.05 -8.60 15.63
C GLU A 112 19.08 -9.65 16.11
N LEU A 113 19.44 -10.59 15.23
CA LEU A 113 20.50 -11.58 15.48
C LEU A 113 21.89 -11.09 15.03
N GLY A 114 22.02 -9.80 14.68
CA GLY A 114 23.26 -9.17 14.27
C GLY A 114 23.61 -9.32 12.78
N ASN A 115 22.66 -9.75 11.94
CA ASN A 115 22.81 -9.71 10.50
C ASN A 115 22.63 -8.27 10.00
N ALA A 116 23.41 -7.88 9.00
CA ALA A 116 23.18 -6.61 8.32
C ALA A 116 22.09 -6.79 7.26
N PRO A 117 21.01 -6.00 7.27
CA PRO A 117 20.04 -5.98 6.18
C PRO A 117 20.68 -5.45 4.89
N LEU A 118 20.07 -5.74 3.76
CA LEU A 118 20.49 -5.16 2.47
C LEU A 118 19.82 -3.80 2.31
N GLU A 119 20.62 -2.73 2.40
CA GLU A 119 20.10 -1.37 2.32
C GLU A 119 20.41 -0.72 0.96
N GLN A 120 19.44 0.01 0.43
CA GLN A 120 19.60 0.81 -0.78
C GLN A 120 18.80 2.10 -0.67
N ASP A 121 19.43 3.25 -0.97
CA ASP A 121 18.72 4.52 -1.13
C ASP A 121 17.86 4.50 -2.39
N VAL A 122 16.65 4.99 -2.29
CA VAL A 122 15.61 4.92 -3.34
C VAL A 122 14.89 6.25 -3.44
N ASP A 123 14.88 6.82 -4.65
CA ASP A 123 13.96 7.90 -4.98
C ASP A 123 12.64 7.27 -5.40
N VAL A 124 11.61 7.43 -4.58
CA VAL A 124 10.25 6.98 -4.86
C VAL A 124 9.53 8.05 -5.65
N LEU A 125 9.11 7.69 -6.85
CA LEU A 125 8.51 8.61 -7.81
C LEU A 125 7.01 8.80 -7.51
N PRO A 126 6.43 9.94 -7.89
CA PRO A 126 4.99 10.10 -7.94
C PRO A 126 4.35 9.03 -8.84
N ARG A 127 3.18 8.55 -8.45
CA ARG A 127 2.40 7.65 -9.28
C ARG A 127 1.86 8.40 -10.50
N GLU A 128 1.86 7.75 -11.68
CA GLU A 128 1.30 8.36 -12.88
C GLU A 128 -0.22 8.55 -12.73
N ALA A 129 -0.66 9.81 -12.80
CA ALA A 129 -2.08 10.17 -12.64
C ALA A 129 -2.94 9.90 -13.90
N GLY A 130 -2.33 9.52 -15.02
CA GLY A 130 -3.01 9.38 -16.32
C GLY A 130 -4.07 8.28 -16.43
N SER A 131 -4.17 7.41 -15.42
CA SER A 131 -5.08 6.27 -15.41
C SER A 131 -6.21 6.36 -14.38
N ALA A 132 -6.36 7.50 -13.69
CA ALA A 132 -7.41 7.66 -12.70
C ALA A 132 -8.80 7.79 -13.36
N ARG A 133 -9.79 7.07 -12.81
CA ARG A 133 -11.19 7.14 -13.22
C ARG A 133 -12.02 7.78 -12.11
N ALA A 134 -12.85 8.77 -12.45
CA ALA A 134 -13.79 9.37 -11.52
C ALA A 134 -15.18 8.74 -11.68
N PHE A 135 -15.82 8.40 -10.58
CA PHE A 135 -17.19 7.91 -10.51
C PHE A 135 -18.06 9.02 -9.92
N LEU A 136 -18.84 9.66 -10.76
CA LEU A 136 -19.71 10.76 -10.39
C LEU A 136 -21.14 10.43 -10.82
N PRO A 137 -22.11 10.38 -9.89
CA PRO A 137 -23.53 10.26 -10.25
C PRO A 137 -24.02 11.46 -11.07
N ASP A 138 -25.00 11.25 -11.92
CA ASP A 138 -25.59 12.30 -12.80
C ASP A 138 -26.17 13.48 -12.03
N ASP A 139 -26.58 13.27 -10.78
CA ASP A 139 -27.14 14.27 -9.88
C ASP A 139 -26.11 14.85 -8.90
N ALA A 140 -24.83 14.59 -9.13
CA ALA A 140 -23.72 15.07 -8.30
C ALA A 140 -22.98 16.23 -8.96
N GLU A 141 -22.54 17.17 -8.15
CA GLU A 141 -21.74 18.31 -8.52
C GLU A 141 -20.48 18.35 -7.65
N PRO A 142 -19.30 18.04 -8.21
CA PRO A 142 -18.05 18.15 -7.46
C PRO A 142 -17.72 19.61 -7.18
N ALA A 143 -17.02 19.86 -6.08
CA ALA A 143 -16.40 21.17 -5.83
C ALA A 143 -15.36 21.49 -6.91
N ASP A 144 -15.08 22.78 -7.13
CA ASP A 144 -14.23 23.24 -8.25
C ASP A 144 -12.83 22.64 -8.22
N ASP A 145 -12.26 22.39 -7.04
CA ASP A 145 -10.94 21.85 -6.81
C ASP A 145 -10.90 20.30 -6.67
N TRP A 146 -12.07 19.66 -6.79
CA TRP A 146 -12.20 18.22 -6.54
C TRP A 146 -11.27 17.37 -7.41
N HIS A 147 -11.20 17.66 -8.72
CA HIS A 147 -10.35 16.92 -9.66
C HIS A 147 -8.85 17.13 -9.42
N GLU A 148 -8.46 18.35 -9.06
CA GLU A 148 -7.07 18.67 -8.76
C GLU A 148 -6.62 17.92 -7.53
N ARG A 149 -7.42 17.98 -6.48
CA ARG A 149 -7.15 17.28 -5.22
C ARG A 149 -7.12 15.76 -5.38
N ALA A 150 -8.04 15.18 -6.14
CA ALA A 150 -8.04 13.76 -6.45
C ALA A 150 -6.74 13.33 -7.15
N ARG A 151 -6.31 14.13 -8.14
CA ARG A 151 -5.07 13.87 -8.87
C ARG A 151 -3.84 13.94 -7.97
N GLU A 152 -3.75 14.94 -7.10
CA GLU A 152 -2.65 15.06 -6.13
C GLU A 152 -2.55 13.79 -5.27
N LEU A 153 -3.65 13.33 -4.71
CA LEU A 153 -3.68 12.14 -3.86
C LEU A 153 -3.30 10.86 -4.64
N HIS A 154 -3.71 10.75 -5.90
CA HIS A 154 -3.24 9.64 -6.74
C HIS A 154 -1.74 9.73 -7.02
N GLN A 155 -1.21 10.92 -7.25
CA GLN A 155 0.24 11.12 -7.42
C GLN A 155 1.02 10.84 -6.14
N GLU A 156 0.42 11.11 -4.97
CA GLU A 156 0.97 10.70 -3.68
C GLU A 156 1.04 9.16 -3.52
N GLY A 157 0.24 8.40 -4.28
CA GLY A 157 0.30 6.92 -4.31
C GLY A 157 -1.00 6.21 -3.96
N TYR A 158 -2.08 6.91 -3.64
CA TYR A 158 -3.34 6.26 -3.27
C TYR A 158 -4.04 5.66 -4.50
N ALA A 159 -4.44 4.38 -4.38
CA ALA A 159 -5.16 3.67 -5.43
C ALA A 159 -6.62 4.12 -5.54
N ALA A 160 -7.25 4.42 -4.41
CA ALA A 160 -8.61 4.92 -4.35
C ALA A 160 -8.69 6.14 -3.43
N VAL A 161 -9.45 7.15 -3.88
CA VAL A 161 -9.65 8.39 -3.13
C VAL A 161 -11.14 8.70 -3.08
N GLY A 162 -11.67 8.82 -1.89
CA GLY A 162 -13.05 9.24 -1.64
C GLY A 162 -13.13 10.61 -1.01
N GLY A 163 -14.25 11.30 -1.25
CA GLY A 163 -14.50 12.63 -0.71
C GLY A 163 -15.75 12.72 0.15
N ALA A 164 -15.93 13.86 0.81
CA ALA A 164 -17.14 14.15 1.57
C ALA A 164 -18.35 14.33 0.67
N VAL A 165 -19.52 13.92 1.15
CA VAL A 165 -20.79 14.06 0.45
C VAL A 165 -21.66 15.07 1.18
N SER A 166 -22.09 16.11 0.46
CA SER A 166 -23.06 17.09 0.93
C SER A 166 -24.41 16.86 0.25
N ALA A 167 -25.37 16.34 0.97
CA ALA A 167 -26.72 16.08 0.47
C ALA A 167 -27.72 17.07 1.05
N ARG A 168 -28.66 17.55 0.23
CA ARG A 168 -29.76 18.41 0.70
C ARG A 168 -30.67 17.69 1.71
N ARG A 169 -30.78 16.37 1.59
CA ARG A 169 -31.45 15.49 2.56
C ARG A 169 -30.48 14.38 2.94
N PRO A 170 -29.72 14.58 4.00
CA PRO A 170 -28.78 13.57 4.44
C PRO A 170 -29.50 12.31 4.93
N SER A 171 -29.03 11.16 4.55
CA SER A 171 -29.43 9.86 5.11
C SER A 171 -28.49 9.45 6.25
N ALA A 172 -28.90 8.47 7.03
CA ALA A 172 -28.04 7.88 8.07
C ALA A 172 -26.80 7.18 7.46
N GLU A 173 -26.92 6.65 6.25
CA GLU A 173 -25.83 5.99 5.53
C GLU A 173 -24.77 6.98 5.06
N LEU A 174 -25.16 8.18 4.64
CA LEU A 174 -24.26 9.24 4.19
C LEU A 174 -23.69 10.09 5.33
N ALA A 175 -24.26 10.04 6.52
CA ALA A 175 -23.83 10.86 7.66
C ALA A 175 -22.33 10.73 7.99
N PRO A 176 -21.68 9.55 7.90
CA PRO A 176 -20.25 9.41 8.13
C PRO A 176 -19.36 10.17 7.12
N TYR A 177 -19.92 10.46 5.93
CA TYR A 177 -19.20 11.12 4.83
C TYR A 177 -19.54 12.62 4.71
N ALA A 178 -20.33 13.17 5.62
CA ALA A 178 -20.71 14.58 5.56
C ALA A 178 -19.50 15.51 5.77
N PRO A 179 -19.46 16.67 5.07
CA PRO A 179 -18.42 17.67 5.30
C PRO A 179 -18.39 18.11 6.78
N GLY A 180 -17.21 18.15 7.37
CA GLY A 180 -17.05 18.52 8.78
C GLY A 180 -17.53 17.48 9.78
N GLY A 181 -17.97 16.32 9.33
CA GLY A 181 -18.40 15.20 10.17
C GLY A 181 -17.29 14.60 11.07
N GLY A 182 -16.12 15.17 11.02
CA GLY A 182 -15.03 15.10 11.98
C GLY A 182 -14.47 13.72 12.33
N ARG A 183 -15.03 12.66 11.79
CA ARG A 183 -14.50 11.31 12.05
C ARG A 183 -14.16 10.64 10.73
N HIS A 184 -12.88 10.54 10.51
CA HIS A 184 -12.34 9.60 9.55
C HIS A 184 -13.09 8.27 9.68
N PRO A 185 -13.71 7.73 8.60
CA PRO A 185 -14.34 6.41 8.69
C PRO A 185 -13.31 5.42 9.23
N ARG A 186 -13.68 4.67 10.25
CA ARG A 186 -12.81 3.60 10.72
C ARG A 186 -12.82 2.50 9.67
N PHE A 187 -11.65 2.01 9.32
CA PHE A 187 -11.53 0.82 8.48
C PHE A 187 -12.39 -0.34 9.05
N PRO A 188 -13.07 -1.13 8.24
CA PRO A 188 -13.19 -1.06 6.77
C PRO A 188 -14.49 -0.35 6.33
N HIS A 189 -14.38 0.91 5.95
CA HIS A 189 -15.50 1.64 5.38
C HIS A 189 -15.31 1.79 3.87
N PRO A 190 -16.40 1.69 3.06
CA PRO A 190 -16.31 1.97 1.64
C PRO A 190 -16.01 3.45 1.39
N LEU A 191 -15.30 3.74 0.31
CA LEU A 191 -15.09 5.09 -0.18
C LEU A 191 -16.25 5.48 -1.09
N VAL A 192 -16.95 6.55 -0.74
CA VAL A 192 -18.09 7.05 -1.54
C VAL A 192 -17.56 7.98 -2.63
N CYS A 193 -18.07 7.81 -3.85
CA CYS A 193 -17.69 8.61 -5.03
C CYS A 193 -16.17 8.72 -5.20
N PRO A 194 -15.44 7.63 -5.22
CA PRO A 194 -14.01 7.67 -5.30
C PRO A 194 -13.51 8.04 -6.69
N SER A 195 -12.28 8.58 -6.74
CA SER A 195 -11.42 8.47 -7.91
C SER A 195 -10.66 7.17 -7.81
N LEU A 196 -10.70 6.34 -8.85
CA LEU A 196 -10.09 5.03 -8.86
C LEU A 196 -9.04 4.92 -9.95
N LEU A 197 -7.99 4.17 -9.67
CA LEU A 197 -7.07 3.73 -10.70
C LEU A 197 -7.64 2.51 -11.43
N PRO A 198 -7.61 2.45 -12.78
CA PRO A 198 -7.95 1.24 -13.50
C PRO A 198 -7.02 0.07 -13.10
N PRO A 199 -7.51 -1.15 -13.02
CA PRO A 199 -8.82 -1.63 -13.46
C PRO A 199 -9.90 -1.64 -12.35
N LEU A 200 -9.74 -0.89 -11.28
CA LEU A 200 -10.68 -0.89 -10.16
C LEU A 200 -12.06 -0.42 -10.60
N GLU A 201 -13.09 -1.16 -10.23
CA GLU A 201 -14.49 -0.82 -10.46
C GLU A 201 -15.21 -0.69 -9.11
N PRO A 202 -16.25 0.15 -9.00
CA PRO A 202 -17.04 0.21 -7.80
C PRO A 202 -17.60 -1.19 -7.47
N ASN A 203 -17.45 -1.61 -6.25
CA ASN A 203 -17.92 -2.92 -5.81
C ASN A 203 -19.10 -2.85 -4.85
N GLU A 204 -19.57 -1.64 -4.57
CA GLU A 204 -20.66 -1.37 -3.66
C GLU A 204 -21.37 -0.08 -4.07
N GLU A 205 -22.62 0.10 -3.59
CA GLU A 205 -23.34 1.38 -3.65
C GLU A 205 -23.83 1.76 -2.26
N ILE A 206 -23.74 3.05 -1.93
CA ILE A 206 -24.27 3.61 -0.69
C ILE A 206 -25.24 4.71 -1.07
N ASP A 207 -26.52 4.51 -0.77
CA ASP A 207 -27.60 5.46 -1.07
C ASP A 207 -27.61 5.89 -2.55
N GLY A 208 -27.30 4.93 -3.45
CA GLY A 208 -27.24 5.14 -4.90
C GLY A 208 -25.96 5.85 -5.39
N LEU A 209 -24.97 6.00 -4.53
CA LEU A 209 -23.65 6.50 -4.88
C LEU A 209 -22.66 5.35 -5.07
N PRO A 210 -21.88 5.36 -6.16
CA PRO A 210 -20.84 4.36 -6.32
C PRO A 210 -19.86 4.43 -5.15
N ALA A 211 -19.48 3.26 -4.63
CA ALA A 211 -18.52 3.14 -3.56
C ALA A 211 -17.48 2.07 -3.87
N TYR A 212 -16.29 2.26 -3.39
CA TYR A 212 -15.20 1.31 -3.47
C TYR A 212 -14.80 0.86 -2.06
N ARG A 213 -14.79 -0.44 -1.85
CA ARG A 213 -14.23 -1.04 -0.64
C ARG A 213 -12.90 -1.68 -1.00
N PRO A 214 -11.78 -1.14 -0.50
CA PRO A 214 -10.49 -1.72 -0.78
C PRO A 214 -10.41 -3.18 -0.33
N GLU A 215 -9.86 -4.03 -1.18
CA GLU A 215 -9.55 -5.41 -0.89
C GLU A 215 -8.02 -5.56 -0.77
N GLY A 216 -7.56 -6.23 0.29
CA GLY A 216 -6.12 -6.40 0.55
C GLY A 216 -5.42 -5.11 0.98
N ASP A 217 -4.18 -4.95 0.50
CA ASP A 217 -3.26 -3.89 0.96
C ASP A 217 -3.22 -2.67 0.03
N GLU A 218 -4.23 -2.48 -0.83
CA GLU A 218 -4.28 -1.32 -1.71
C GLU A 218 -4.42 -0.02 -0.90
N PRO A 219 -3.54 0.99 -1.11
CA PRO A 219 -3.61 2.24 -0.38
C PRO A 219 -4.81 3.08 -0.82
N TRP A 220 -5.59 3.54 0.14
CA TRP A 220 -6.75 4.37 -0.11
C TRP A 220 -6.83 5.55 0.87
N MET A 221 -7.55 6.61 0.47
CA MET A 221 -7.69 7.82 1.26
C MET A 221 -9.12 8.36 1.19
N PHE A 222 -9.66 8.77 2.35
CA PHE A 222 -10.82 9.65 2.42
C PHE A 222 -10.35 11.07 2.73
N ASP A 223 -10.57 12.01 1.81
CA ASP A 223 -10.26 13.42 2.02
C ASP A 223 -11.55 14.24 2.16
N GLY A 224 -11.87 14.66 3.37
CA GLY A 224 -13.07 15.46 3.66
C GLY A 224 -13.12 16.85 3.00
N ARG A 225 -11.99 17.29 2.39
CA ARG A 225 -11.93 18.54 1.60
C ARG A 225 -12.45 18.34 0.18
N MET A 226 -12.44 17.11 -0.33
CA MET A 226 -13.05 16.79 -1.60
C MET A 226 -14.55 16.68 -1.41
N VAL A 227 -15.31 17.70 -1.79
CA VAL A 227 -16.76 17.75 -1.53
C VAL A 227 -17.56 17.46 -2.79
N LEU A 228 -18.44 16.46 -2.70
CA LEU A 228 -19.45 16.15 -3.70
C LEU A 228 -20.82 16.62 -3.21
N ARG A 229 -21.45 17.52 -3.96
CA ARG A 229 -22.78 18.06 -3.65
C ARG A 229 -23.84 17.29 -4.43
N LEU A 230 -24.77 16.63 -3.73
CA LEU A 230 -25.91 15.97 -4.37
C LEU A 230 -27.03 16.98 -4.58
N ARG A 231 -27.48 17.11 -5.84
CA ARG A 231 -28.71 17.82 -6.18
C ARG A 231 -29.91 16.98 -5.70
N SER A 232 -30.98 17.62 -5.29
CA SER A 232 -32.18 16.86 -4.93
C SER A 232 -32.68 16.10 -6.16
N ARG A 233 -32.79 14.78 -6.09
CA ARG A 233 -33.51 14.01 -7.10
C ARG A 233 -34.90 14.62 -7.23
N SER A 234 -35.11 15.43 -8.26
CA SER A 234 -36.46 15.80 -8.69
C SER A 234 -37.14 14.49 -9.07
N GLY A 235 -38.20 14.13 -8.32
CA GLY A 235 -38.82 12.82 -8.39
C GLY A 235 -39.00 12.32 -9.81
N ARG A 236 -38.35 11.24 -10.16
CA ARG A 236 -38.79 10.40 -11.27
C ARG A 236 -40.15 9.86 -10.85
N ARG A 237 -41.23 10.49 -11.35
CA ARG A 237 -42.54 9.86 -11.39
C ARG A 237 -42.37 8.54 -12.12
N ARG A 238 -42.55 7.43 -11.41
CA ARG A 238 -42.79 6.15 -12.08
C ARG A 238 -44.06 6.32 -12.90
N GLY A 239 -43.92 6.34 -14.22
CA GLY A 239 -44.97 6.10 -15.17
C GLY A 239 -45.06 4.62 -15.45
#